data_69d356cdc145aa2f90f50f96c4401ca4
#
_entry.id   69d356cdc145aa2f90f50f96c4401ca4
#
_cell.length_a   1.000
_cell.length_b   1.000
_cell.length_c   1.000
_cell.angle_alpha   90.00
_cell.angle_beta   90.00
_cell.angle_gamma   90.00
#
_symmetry.space_group_name_H-M   'P 1'
#
loop_
_entity.id
_entity.type
_entity.pdbx_description
1 polymer ?
#
loop_
_entity_poly.entity_id
_entity_poly.type
_entity_poly.pdbx_seq_one_letter_code
_entity_poly.pdbx_strand_id
1 'polypeptide(L)'
;SDFIKKVHIDLRLTSREVGVKAAWEEHCKNDDILKKYAETMQNLATVYWDRNIEQNINRIYWVVNECDNYFSQRKQKEIFEKEQKMSLRYFGNTVKCEDYIFPQTEVLQLLDVGSCYNPFKQFEQFNVTAIDLAPATQDVLRCDFLNVILEDYFVVQENSVVSLPRQYFDVVVFSLLLEYLPHPSLRYDCCLRAYELLRAGGALLIITPDSKHPSANSQLIKNWRMALAHLGFIKVSYEKTEHLHCMTYYKCIDARLPRKWLSLKRVENDPETLMIIPQDNVQYKTGQRNEEHSERCESDNKIIVDNFSVLAGDCLF
;
A
#
# COMPACT_ATOMS: atom_id res chain seq x y z
N SER A 1 19.66 1.62 -7.30
CA SER A 1 19.13 0.27 -7.05
C SER A 1 19.78 -0.40 -5.85
N ASP A 2 21.12 -0.55 -5.75
CA ASP A 2 21.75 -1.28 -4.63
C ASP A 2 21.60 -0.55 -3.29
N PHE A 3 21.64 0.77 -3.30
CA PHE A 3 21.38 1.57 -2.11
C PHE A 3 19.94 1.34 -1.55
N ILE A 4 18.93 1.34 -2.41
CA ILE A 4 17.54 1.07 -2.03
C ILE A 4 17.43 -0.32 -1.38
N LYS A 5 17.99 -1.35 -2.02
CA LYS A 5 18.01 -2.71 -1.48
C LYS A 5 18.68 -2.77 -0.12
N LYS A 6 19.82 -2.11 0.02
CA LYS A 6 20.55 -2.04 1.29
C LYS A 6 19.70 -1.44 2.40
N VAL A 7 19.03 -0.31 2.17
CA VAL A 7 18.13 0.33 3.16
C VAL A 7 17.05 -0.65 3.61
N HIS A 8 16.41 -1.36 2.67
CA HIS A 8 15.37 -2.35 3.01
C HIS A 8 15.92 -3.53 3.81
N ILE A 9 17.12 -4.02 3.49
CA ILE A 9 17.77 -5.12 4.22
C ILE A 9 18.15 -4.66 5.63
N ASP A 10 18.84 -3.53 5.73
CA ASP A 10 19.30 -2.99 7.01
C ASP A 10 18.12 -2.77 7.96
N LEU A 11 17.03 -2.18 7.47
CA LEU A 11 15.82 -1.95 8.27
C LEU A 11 15.19 -3.27 8.78
N ARG A 12 15.16 -4.32 7.95
CA ARG A 12 14.66 -5.64 8.35
C ARG A 12 15.57 -6.31 9.37
N LEU A 13 16.89 -6.19 9.21
CA LEU A 13 17.87 -6.73 10.18
C LEU A 13 17.73 -6.02 11.52
N THR A 14 17.75 -4.69 11.53
CA THR A 14 17.56 -3.89 12.77
C THR A 14 16.23 -4.23 13.44
N SER A 15 15.16 -4.40 12.66
CA SER A 15 13.84 -4.80 13.18
C SER A 15 13.87 -6.16 13.90
N ARG A 16 14.71 -7.11 13.46
CA ARG A 16 14.88 -8.41 14.13
C ARG A 16 15.75 -8.33 15.38
N GLU A 17 16.71 -7.39 15.40
CA GLU A 17 17.67 -7.23 16.51
C GLU A 17 17.08 -6.43 17.69
N VAL A 18 16.48 -5.27 17.41
CA VAL A 18 16.02 -4.34 18.46
C VAL A 18 14.49 -4.29 18.60
N GLY A 19 13.78 -5.02 17.77
CA GLY A 19 12.32 -5.03 17.72
C GLY A 19 11.75 -4.04 16.69
N VAL A 20 10.54 -4.34 16.22
CA VAL A 20 9.90 -3.68 15.07
C VAL A 20 9.71 -2.19 15.30
N LYS A 21 9.16 -1.80 16.46
CA LYS A 21 8.84 -0.42 16.78
C LYS A 21 10.08 0.43 16.97
N ALA A 22 11.07 -0.07 17.72
CA ALA A 22 12.32 0.65 17.96
C ALA A 22 13.10 0.86 16.66
N ALA A 23 13.18 -0.17 15.81
CA ALA A 23 13.84 -0.07 14.50
C ALA A 23 13.16 0.98 13.59
N TRP A 24 11.83 1.03 13.58
CA TRP A 24 11.09 2.03 12.83
C TRP A 24 11.34 3.45 13.35
N GLU A 25 11.26 3.64 14.67
CA GLU A 25 11.52 4.95 15.30
C GLU A 25 12.95 5.45 15.05
N GLU A 26 13.94 4.56 15.08
CA GLU A 26 15.34 4.89 14.77
C GLU A 26 15.49 5.26 13.29
N HIS A 27 14.88 4.49 12.40
CA HIS A 27 14.89 4.74 10.96
C HIS A 27 14.27 6.10 10.61
N CYS A 28 13.14 6.45 11.20
CA CYS A 28 12.45 7.74 10.98
C CYS A 28 13.29 8.96 11.42
N LYS A 29 14.27 8.78 12.31
CA LYS A 29 15.18 9.85 12.76
C LYS A 29 16.42 10.02 11.88
N ASN A 30 16.67 9.10 10.95
CA ASN A 30 17.88 9.14 10.11
C ASN A 30 17.63 9.96 8.82
N ASP A 31 17.61 11.28 8.97
CA ASP A 31 17.32 12.21 7.86
C ASP A 31 18.27 12.04 6.66
N ASP A 32 19.55 11.71 6.87
CA ASP A 32 20.52 11.52 5.79
C ASP A 32 20.17 10.32 4.91
N ILE A 33 19.84 9.18 5.53
CA ILE A 33 19.41 7.97 4.81
C ILE A 33 18.08 8.23 4.09
N LEU A 34 17.13 8.85 4.78
CA LEU A 34 15.79 9.13 4.24
C LEU A 34 15.87 10.05 3.03
N LYS A 35 16.63 11.15 3.12
CA LYS A 35 16.83 12.09 2.02
C LYS A 35 17.46 11.42 0.80
N LYS A 36 18.56 10.68 1.01
CA LYS A 36 19.22 9.96 -0.06
C LYS A 36 18.33 8.89 -0.69
N TYR A 37 17.48 8.23 0.13
CA TYR A 37 16.48 7.25 -0.34
C TYR A 37 15.45 7.93 -1.25
N ALA A 38 14.88 9.06 -0.81
CA ALA A 38 13.91 9.83 -1.59
C ALA A 38 14.46 10.29 -2.94
N GLU A 39 15.66 10.87 -2.95
CA GLU A 39 16.35 11.29 -4.19
C GLU A 39 16.59 10.11 -5.14
N THR A 40 17.01 8.96 -4.60
CA THR A 40 17.26 7.76 -5.40
C THR A 40 15.96 7.20 -5.97
N MET A 41 14.88 7.19 -5.18
CA MET A 41 13.55 6.73 -5.63
C MET A 41 12.94 7.66 -6.67
N GLN A 42 13.05 8.98 -6.49
CA GLN A 42 12.59 9.96 -7.47
C GLN A 42 13.32 9.78 -8.82
N ASN A 43 14.64 9.66 -8.79
CA ASN A 43 15.42 9.42 -10.01
C ASN A 43 15.00 8.10 -10.70
N LEU A 44 14.76 7.06 -9.93
CA LEU A 44 14.29 5.79 -10.46
C LEU A 44 12.90 5.94 -11.11
N ALA A 45 11.98 6.60 -10.42
CA ALA A 45 10.62 6.80 -10.90
C ALA A 45 10.58 7.66 -12.18
N THR A 46 11.24 8.83 -12.17
CA THR A 46 11.14 9.80 -13.27
C THR A 46 12.01 9.44 -14.47
N VAL A 47 13.13 8.74 -14.28
CA VAL A 47 14.04 8.39 -15.38
C VAL A 47 13.70 7.05 -16.02
N TYR A 48 13.27 6.07 -15.23
CA TYR A 48 13.11 4.70 -15.73
C TYR A 48 11.64 4.27 -15.85
N TRP A 49 10.75 4.68 -14.94
CA TRP A 49 9.37 4.19 -14.94
C TRP A 49 8.42 5.06 -15.78
N ASP A 50 8.59 6.38 -15.74
CA ASP A 50 7.68 7.30 -16.45
C ASP A 50 7.96 7.38 -17.95
N ARG A 51 9.14 6.94 -18.41
CA ARG A 51 9.47 6.91 -19.85
C ARG A 51 8.81 5.77 -20.63
N ASN A 52 8.29 4.76 -19.96
CA ASN A 52 7.59 3.61 -20.59
C ASN A 52 6.08 3.88 -20.82
N ILE A 53 5.72 5.12 -21.11
CA ILE A 53 4.33 5.54 -21.38
C ILE A 53 3.70 4.77 -22.56
N GLU A 54 4.52 4.30 -23.51
CA GLU A 54 4.03 3.65 -24.74
C GLU A 54 3.44 2.24 -24.52
N GLN A 55 3.64 1.62 -23.38
CA GLN A 55 3.20 0.23 -23.13
C GLN A 55 1.95 0.07 -22.26
N ASN A 56 1.20 1.10 -21.95
CA ASN A 56 -0.07 1.04 -21.16
C ASN A 56 0.06 0.38 -19.76
N ILE A 57 1.27 0.26 -19.21
CA ILE A 57 1.55 -0.49 -17.96
C ILE A 57 2.05 0.46 -16.86
N ASN A 58 1.67 1.73 -16.95
CA ASN A 58 2.05 2.67 -15.91
C ASN A 58 1.10 2.51 -14.71
N ARG A 59 1.66 2.17 -13.53
CA ARG A 59 0.91 2.05 -12.28
C ARG A 59 0.05 3.29 -11.96
N ILE A 60 0.48 4.46 -12.40
CA ILE A 60 -0.23 5.72 -12.21
C ILE A 60 -1.54 5.74 -13.00
N TYR A 61 -1.48 5.41 -14.29
CA TYR A 61 -2.68 5.32 -15.13
C TYR A 61 -3.59 4.17 -14.71
N TRP A 62 -3.04 3.08 -14.16
CA TRP A 62 -3.89 2.04 -13.58
C TRP A 62 -4.74 2.58 -12.43
N VAL A 63 -4.14 3.37 -11.50
CA VAL A 63 -4.89 4.01 -10.41
C VAL A 63 -5.96 4.93 -10.94
N VAL A 64 -5.64 5.77 -11.93
CA VAL A 64 -6.59 6.70 -12.55
C VAL A 64 -7.77 5.94 -13.17
N ASN A 65 -7.48 4.97 -14.03
CA ASN A 65 -8.51 4.17 -14.71
C ASN A 65 -9.37 3.36 -13.72
N GLU A 66 -8.75 2.82 -12.67
CA GLU A 66 -9.47 2.06 -11.66
C GLU A 66 -10.39 2.97 -10.82
N CYS A 67 -9.95 4.19 -10.50
CA CYS A 67 -10.79 5.19 -9.85
C CYS A 67 -11.98 5.58 -10.71
N ASP A 68 -11.75 5.89 -11.99
CA ASP A 68 -12.82 6.25 -12.93
C ASP A 68 -13.85 5.13 -13.06
N ASN A 69 -13.38 3.87 -13.15
CA ASN A 69 -14.27 2.71 -13.20
C ASN A 69 -15.01 2.48 -11.89
N TYR A 70 -14.29 2.48 -10.75
CA TYR A 70 -14.86 2.18 -9.44
C TYR A 70 -15.85 3.24 -8.98
N PHE A 71 -15.50 4.54 -9.12
CA PHE A 71 -16.35 5.65 -8.67
C PHE A 71 -17.42 6.05 -9.70
N SER A 72 -17.52 5.36 -10.85
CA SER A 72 -18.67 5.53 -11.71
C SER A 72 -19.96 5.23 -10.95
N GLN A 73 -20.97 6.07 -11.11
CA GLN A 73 -22.26 5.92 -10.41
C GLN A 73 -22.85 4.51 -10.59
N ARG A 74 -22.71 3.94 -11.78
CA ARG A 74 -23.19 2.60 -12.10
C ARG A 74 -22.50 1.55 -11.24
N LYS A 75 -21.15 1.58 -11.15
CA LYS A 75 -20.37 0.57 -10.43
C LYS A 75 -20.58 0.64 -8.93
N GLN A 76 -20.61 1.84 -8.38
CA GLN A 76 -20.89 2.03 -6.95
C GLN A 76 -22.29 1.55 -6.56
N LYS A 77 -23.30 1.84 -7.39
CA LYS A 77 -24.65 1.36 -7.18
C LYS A 77 -24.71 -0.18 -7.21
N GLU A 78 -24.06 -0.82 -8.19
CA GLU A 78 -23.97 -2.29 -8.28
C GLU A 78 -23.36 -2.91 -7.01
N ILE A 79 -22.25 -2.34 -6.52
CA ILE A 79 -21.55 -2.81 -5.32
C ILE A 79 -22.47 -2.66 -4.10
N PHE A 80 -23.08 -1.49 -3.94
CA PHE A 80 -23.97 -1.21 -2.84
C PHE A 80 -25.19 -2.15 -2.82
N GLU A 81 -25.89 -2.30 -3.94
CA GLU A 81 -27.03 -3.22 -4.05
C GLU A 81 -26.65 -4.66 -3.73
N LYS A 82 -25.46 -5.09 -4.17
CA LYS A 82 -24.92 -6.42 -3.85
C LYS A 82 -24.66 -6.57 -2.35
N GLU A 83 -24.08 -5.56 -1.73
CA GLU A 83 -23.82 -5.54 -0.30
C GLU A 83 -25.13 -5.64 0.49
N GLN A 84 -26.14 -4.82 0.16
CA GLN A 84 -27.46 -4.87 0.81
C GLN A 84 -28.13 -6.24 0.68
N LYS A 85 -28.08 -6.85 -0.50
CA LYS A 85 -28.61 -8.22 -0.71
C LYS A 85 -27.89 -9.25 0.16
N MET A 86 -26.58 -9.13 0.31
CA MET A 86 -25.80 -10.03 1.16
C MET A 86 -26.08 -9.82 2.64
N SER A 87 -26.19 -8.57 3.10
CA SER A 87 -26.55 -8.23 4.48
C SER A 87 -27.92 -8.80 4.85
N LEU A 88 -28.91 -8.59 3.99
CA LEU A 88 -30.23 -9.15 4.18
C LEU A 88 -30.20 -10.69 4.25
N ARG A 89 -29.45 -11.34 3.37
CA ARG A 89 -29.33 -12.80 3.30
C ARG A 89 -28.69 -13.40 4.56
N TYR A 90 -27.62 -12.76 5.08
CA TYR A 90 -26.85 -13.33 6.19
C TYR A 90 -27.31 -12.88 7.57
N PHE A 91 -27.92 -11.70 7.67
CA PHE A 91 -28.26 -11.08 8.95
C PHE A 91 -29.74 -10.74 9.09
N GLY A 92 -30.54 -10.91 8.04
CA GLY A 92 -31.97 -10.59 8.05
C GLY A 92 -32.29 -9.09 8.07
N ASN A 93 -31.27 -8.22 7.99
CA ASN A 93 -31.41 -6.76 7.93
C ASN A 93 -30.35 -6.16 7.06
N THR A 94 -30.59 -4.92 6.63
CA THR A 94 -29.62 -4.11 5.88
C THR A 94 -29.12 -2.96 6.75
N VAL A 95 -27.93 -2.44 6.44
CA VAL A 95 -27.46 -1.19 7.03
C VAL A 95 -28.24 -0.05 6.38
N LYS A 96 -28.76 0.89 7.17
CA LYS A 96 -29.43 2.08 6.66
C LYS A 96 -28.44 2.93 5.89
N CYS A 97 -28.85 3.36 4.70
CA CYS A 97 -28.01 4.05 3.73
C CYS A 97 -28.02 5.57 3.91
N GLU A 98 -28.52 6.09 5.02
CA GLU A 98 -28.64 7.54 5.22
C GLU A 98 -27.26 8.24 5.24
N ASP A 99 -26.19 7.49 5.58
CA ASP A 99 -24.81 7.99 5.61
C ASP A 99 -24.02 7.69 4.33
N TYR A 100 -24.58 6.93 3.38
CA TYR A 100 -23.90 6.59 2.13
C TYR A 100 -24.26 7.60 1.04
N ILE A 101 -23.53 8.69 1.03
CA ILE A 101 -23.58 9.65 -0.06
C ILE A 101 -22.57 9.18 -1.10
N PHE A 102 -23.05 8.72 -2.26
CA PHE A 102 -22.20 8.60 -3.45
C PHE A 102 -21.48 9.96 -3.64
N PRO A 103 -20.18 9.98 -3.98
CA PRO A 103 -19.52 11.25 -4.19
C PRO A 103 -20.35 12.06 -5.19
N GLN A 104 -20.95 13.13 -4.72
CA GLN A 104 -21.68 14.08 -5.57
C GLN A 104 -20.70 15.06 -6.22
N THR A 105 -19.42 14.96 -5.86
CA THR A 105 -18.34 15.79 -6.38
C THR A 105 -17.61 15.02 -7.48
N GLU A 106 -17.39 15.69 -8.62
CA GLU A 106 -16.59 15.18 -9.72
C GLU A 106 -15.10 14.99 -9.32
N VAL A 107 -14.69 15.53 -8.17
CA VAL A 107 -13.30 15.52 -7.68
C VAL A 107 -13.17 14.62 -6.45
N LEU A 108 -12.38 13.57 -6.56
CA LEU A 108 -12.13 12.60 -5.50
C LEU A 108 -11.03 13.06 -4.53
N GLN A 109 -11.25 12.91 -3.22
CA GLN A 109 -10.23 13.12 -2.20
C GLN A 109 -9.28 11.93 -2.18
N LEU A 110 -8.08 12.10 -2.72
CA LEU A 110 -7.07 11.03 -2.85
C LEU A 110 -5.91 11.26 -1.87
N LEU A 111 -5.63 10.25 -1.04
CA LEU A 111 -4.43 10.18 -0.21
C LEU A 111 -3.40 9.26 -0.86
N ASP A 112 -2.27 9.82 -1.31
CA ASP A 112 -1.14 9.07 -1.85
C ASP A 112 -0.06 8.91 -0.78
N VAL A 113 0.09 7.70 -0.25
CA VAL A 113 1.00 7.39 0.85
C VAL A 113 2.29 6.80 0.32
N GLY A 114 3.43 7.42 0.65
CA GLY A 114 4.72 7.11 0.04
C GLY A 114 4.81 7.70 -1.37
N SER A 115 4.26 8.91 -1.53
CA SER A 115 4.09 9.57 -2.83
C SER A 115 5.39 9.93 -3.53
N CYS A 116 6.46 10.18 -2.77
CA CYS A 116 7.77 10.62 -3.25
C CYS A 116 7.73 11.97 -4.01
N TYR A 117 7.01 12.07 -5.14
CA TYR A 117 7.02 13.25 -6.04
C TYR A 117 5.63 13.69 -6.54
N ASN A 118 4.55 13.22 -5.92
CA ASN A 118 3.15 13.58 -6.23
C ASN A 118 2.75 13.35 -7.70
N PRO A 119 2.77 12.10 -8.19
CA PRO A 119 2.46 11.80 -9.59
C PRO A 119 1.00 12.07 -9.97
N PHE A 120 0.08 12.11 -9.00
CA PHE A 120 -1.35 12.26 -9.25
C PHE A 120 -1.80 13.72 -9.38
N LYS A 121 -0.97 14.70 -9.03
CA LYS A 121 -1.34 16.14 -9.09
C LYS A 121 -1.76 16.66 -10.47
N GLN A 122 -1.36 15.96 -11.53
CA GLN A 122 -1.68 16.34 -12.91
C GLN A 122 -3.10 15.94 -13.34
N PHE A 123 -3.83 15.16 -12.55
CA PHE A 123 -5.15 14.67 -12.89
C PHE A 123 -6.23 15.47 -12.16
N GLU A 124 -7.04 16.22 -12.91
CA GLU A 124 -8.03 17.17 -12.38
C GLU A 124 -9.16 16.51 -11.59
N GLN A 125 -9.41 15.20 -11.81
CA GLN A 125 -10.40 14.43 -11.06
C GLN A 125 -9.98 14.13 -9.61
N PHE A 126 -8.74 14.49 -9.21
CA PHE A 126 -8.25 14.25 -7.85
C PHE A 126 -7.91 15.54 -7.11
N ASN A 127 -8.37 15.65 -5.87
CA ASN A 127 -7.80 16.54 -4.87
C ASN A 127 -6.78 15.71 -4.07
N VAL A 128 -5.50 15.87 -4.39
CA VAL A 128 -4.44 14.99 -3.89
C VAL A 128 -3.84 15.52 -2.60
N THR A 129 -3.86 14.68 -1.56
CA THR A 129 -3.00 14.79 -0.39
C THR A 129 -1.83 13.82 -0.56
N ALA A 130 -0.70 14.31 -1.02
CA ALA A 130 0.52 13.52 -1.21
C ALA A 130 1.39 13.58 0.04
N ILE A 131 1.69 12.42 0.64
CA ILE A 131 2.50 12.33 1.87
C ILE A 131 3.63 11.31 1.71
N ASP A 132 4.77 11.62 2.33
CA ASP A 132 5.92 10.71 2.37
C ASP A 132 6.72 10.91 3.66
N LEU A 133 7.39 9.87 4.13
CA LEU A 133 8.32 9.97 5.25
C LEU A 133 9.51 10.92 4.90
N ALA A 134 9.94 10.87 3.64
CA ALA A 134 10.98 11.73 3.10
C ALA A 134 10.57 12.28 1.72
N PRO A 135 9.87 13.42 1.67
CA PRO A 135 9.46 14.04 0.42
C PRO A 135 10.63 14.37 -0.50
N ALA A 136 10.50 14.01 -1.78
CA ALA A 136 11.49 14.39 -2.80
C ALA A 136 11.18 15.73 -3.48
N THR A 137 9.93 16.20 -3.36
CA THR A 137 9.46 17.47 -3.95
C THR A 137 8.69 18.30 -2.91
N GLN A 138 8.57 19.62 -3.16
CA GLN A 138 7.92 20.53 -2.22
C GLN A 138 6.40 20.37 -2.13
N ASP A 139 5.78 19.74 -3.10
CA ASP A 139 4.34 19.46 -3.17
C ASP A 139 3.95 18.11 -2.53
N VAL A 140 4.90 17.44 -1.88
CA VAL A 140 4.68 16.30 -1.01
C VAL A 140 4.89 16.73 0.44
N LEU A 141 3.97 16.38 1.33
CA LEU A 141 4.06 16.70 2.75
C LEU A 141 4.83 15.62 3.49
N ARG A 142 5.70 16.02 4.43
CA ARG A 142 6.38 15.09 5.31
C ARG A 142 5.38 14.45 6.27
N CYS A 143 5.38 13.11 6.34
CA CYS A 143 4.48 12.38 7.22
C CYS A 143 5.02 10.99 7.55
N ASP A 144 5.18 10.68 8.82
CA ASP A 144 5.26 9.29 9.27
C ASP A 144 3.83 8.74 9.36
N PHE A 145 3.40 8.05 8.33
CA PHE A 145 2.04 7.55 8.21
C PHE A 145 1.66 6.56 9.32
N LEU A 146 2.62 5.84 9.90
CA LEU A 146 2.37 4.92 11.01
C LEU A 146 2.10 5.62 12.33
N ASN A 147 2.62 6.83 12.53
CA ASN A 147 2.54 7.54 13.81
C ASN A 147 1.75 8.87 13.74
N VAL A 148 1.36 9.35 12.55
CA VAL A 148 0.55 10.58 12.43
C VAL A 148 -0.76 10.45 13.20
N ILE A 149 -1.20 11.53 13.82
CA ILE A 149 -2.45 11.58 14.60
C ILE A 149 -3.64 11.48 13.65
N LEU A 150 -4.64 10.66 13.98
CA LEU A 150 -5.90 10.59 13.23
C LEU A 150 -7.00 11.27 14.05
N GLU A 151 -7.54 12.36 13.50
CA GLU A 151 -8.56 13.21 14.13
C GLU A 151 -9.70 13.53 13.14
N ASP A 152 -10.50 14.56 13.43
CA ASP A 152 -11.60 14.97 12.54
C ASP A 152 -11.18 16.06 11.56
N TYR A 153 -9.93 16.57 11.66
CA TYR A 153 -9.43 17.66 10.85
C TYR A 153 -7.99 17.46 10.39
N PHE A 154 -7.67 18.09 9.27
CA PHE A 154 -6.35 18.06 8.66
C PHE A 154 -5.49 19.22 9.16
N VAL A 155 -4.33 18.92 9.76
CA VAL A 155 -3.39 19.93 10.24
C VAL A 155 -2.01 19.69 9.65
N VAL A 156 -1.45 20.76 9.08
CA VAL A 156 -0.08 20.81 8.56
C VAL A 156 0.68 21.93 9.27
N GLN A 157 1.89 21.64 9.72
CA GLN A 157 2.81 22.63 10.30
C GLN A 157 4.18 22.49 9.63
N GLU A 158 4.74 23.57 9.13
CA GLU A 158 6.08 23.58 8.49
C GLU A 158 6.30 22.46 7.46
N ASN A 159 5.33 22.23 6.58
CA ASN A 159 5.33 21.15 5.57
C ASN A 159 5.26 19.73 6.14
N SER A 160 4.97 19.55 7.42
CA SER A 160 4.76 18.24 8.06
C SER A 160 3.31 18.07 8.47
N VAL A 161 2.76 16.88 8.20
CA VAL A 161 1.40 16.55 8.61
C VAL A 161 1.39 16.23 10.10
N VAL A 162 0.57 16.94 10.85
CA VAL A 162 0.34 16.72 12.28
C VAL A 162 -0.84 15.79 12.49
N SER A 163 -1.94 16.02 11.76
CA SER A 163 -3.10 15.13 11.82
C SER A 163 -3.75 14.92 10.46
N LEU A 164 -4.37 13.75 10.28
CA LEU A 164 -5.17 13.38 9.12
C LEU A 164 -6.63 13.16 9.53
N PRO A 165 -7.59 13.59 8.69
CA PRO A 165 -9.01 13.49 9.01
C PRO A 165 -9.55 12.06 8.81
N ARG A 166 -10.25 11.54 9.83
CA ARG A 166 -10.95 10.25 9.75
C ARG A 166 -12.11 10.31 8.77
N GLN A 167 -12.37 9.20 8.08
CA GLN A 167 -13.52 9.03 7.18
C GLN A 167 -13.68 10.16 6.13
N TYR A 168 -12.56 10.67 5.66
CA TYR A 168 -12.53 11.81 4.76
C TYR A 168 -12.19 11.42 3.31
N PHE A 169 -11.21 10.54 3.12
CA PHE A 169 -10.71 10.21 1.80
C PHE A 169 -11.63 9.24 1.05
N ASP A 170 -11.77 9.51 -0.25
CA ASP A 170 -12.43 8.60 -1.19
C ASP A 170 -11.50 7.46 -1.57
N VAL A 171 -10.22 7.78 -1.75
CA VAL A 171 -9.19 6.85 -2.22
C VAL A 171 -7.95 6.96 -1.34
N VAL A 172 -7.42 5.83 -0.93
CA VAL A 172 -6.06 5.72 -0.38
C VAL A 172 -5.24 4.83 -1.30
N VAL A 173 -4.04 5.29 -1.68
CA VAL A 173 -3.14 4.57 -2.59
C VAL A 173 -1.88 4.15 -1.86
N PHE A 174 -1.56 2.86 -1.94
CA PHE A 174 -0.28 2.27 -1.54
C PHE A 174 0.42 1.72 -2.79
N SER A 175 1.22 2.57 -3.43
CA SER A 175 1.98 2.20 -4.62
C SER A 175 3.41 1.85 -4.26
N LEU A 176 3.72 0.55 -4.16
CA LEU A 176 5.03 0.01 -3.77
C LEU A 176 5.49 0.46 -2.38
N LEU A 177 4.54 0.79 -1.50
CA LEU A 177 4.79 1.23 -0.13
C LEU A 177 5.03 0.06 0.82
N LEU A 178 4.20 -0.99 0.72
CA LEU A 178 4.16 -2.04 1.75
C LEU A 178 5.46 -2.87 1.80
N GLU A 179 6.19 -2.96 0.69
CA GLU A 179 7.49 -3.63 0.61
C GLU A 179 8.60 -2.90 1.36
N TYR A 180 8.44 -1.59 1.55
CA TYR A 180 9.37 -0.79 2.35
C TYR A 180 9.34 -1.16 3.83
N LEU A 181 8.15 -1.46 4.34
CA LEU A 181 7.94 -1.78 5.75
C LEU A 181 8.57 -3.12 6.13
N PRO A 182 9.35 -3.17 7.22
CA PRO A 182 10.18 -4.33 7.55
C PRO A 182 9.43 -5.53 8.11
N HIS A 183 8.17 -5.34 8.57
CA HIS A 183 7.43 -6.37 9.31
C HIS A 183 5.95 -6.43 8.91
N PRO A 184 5.31 -7.63 8.94
CA PRO A 184 3.90 -7.79 8.63
C PRO A 184 2.95 -6.92 9.45
N SER A 185 3.22 -6.75 10.76
CA SER A 185 2.38 -5.92 11.64
C SER A 185 2.32 -4.46 11.20
N LEU A 186 3.45 -3.87 10.77
CA LEU A 186 3.46 -2.48 10.29
C LEU A 186 2.69 -2.32 8.98
N ARG A 187 2.69 -3.34 8.11
CA ARG A 187 1.87 -3.35 6.88
C ARG A 187 0.39 -3.45 7.23
N TYR A 188 0.05 -4.25 8.23
CA TYR A 188 -1.31 -4.34 8.74
C TYR A 188 -1.76 -3.01 9.36
N ASP A 189 -0.91 -2.37 10.17
CA ASP A 189 -1.17 -1.05 10.76
C ASP A 189 -1.40 0.02 9.69
N CYS A 190 -0.62 0.02 8.60
CA CYS A 190 -0.89 0.90 7.46
C CYS A 190 -2.29 0.68 6.88
N CYS A 191 -2.69 -0.58 6.71
CA CYS A 191 -4.02 -0.90 6.19
C CYS A 191 -5.14 -0.54 7.17
N LEU A 192 -4.91 -0.70 8.48
CA LEU A 192 -5.84 -0.25 9.53
C LEU A 192 -6.03 1.27 9.48
N ARG A 193 -4.95 2.02 9.37
CA ARG A 193 -5.00 3.48 9.26
C ARG A 193 -5.72 3.94 7.98
N ALA A 194 -5.46 3.27 6.85
CA ALA A 194 -6.20 3.52 5.61
C ALA A 194 -7.70 3.26 5.79
N TYR A 195 -8.08 2.20 6.52
CA TYR A 195 -9.48 1.92 6.84
C TYR A 195 -10.13 3.04 7.66
N GLU A 196 -9.42 3.60 8.64
CA GLU A 196 -9.93 4.70 9.48
C GLU A 196 -10.06 6.01 8.70
N LEU A 197 -9.14 6.28 7.77
CA LEU A 197 -9.11 7.49 6.96
C LEU A 197 -10.12 7.48 5.80
N LEU A 198 -10.40 6.32 5.24
CA LEU A 198 -11.38 6.16 4.17
C LEU A 198 -12.81 6.38 4.72
N ARG A 199 -13.63 7.10 3.96
CA ARG A 199 -15.08 7.10 4.17
C ARG A 199 -15.68 5.72 3.86
N ALA A 200 -16.90 5.47 4.30
CA ALA A 200 -17.66 4.27 3.94
C ALA A 200 -17.80 4.20 2.40
N GLY A 201 -17.56 3.04 1.81
CA GLY A 201 -17.56 2.89 0.35
C GLY A 201 -16.33 3.45 -0.36
N GLY A 202 -15.36 4.02 0.35
CA GLY A 202 -14.08 4.44 -0.20
C GLY A 202 -13.19 3.26 -0.60
N ALA A 203 -12.17 3.50 -1.41
CA ALA A 203 -11.31 2.47 -1.98
C ALA A 203 -9.87 2.55 -1.48
N LEU A 204 -9.30 1.41 -1.10
CA LEU A 204 -7.86 1.21 -0.90
C LEU A 204 -7.28 0.52 -2.13
N LEU A 205 -6.37 1.18 -2.83
CA LEU A 205 -5.65 0.66 -3.97
C LEU A 205 -4.24 0.25 -3.53
N ILE A 206 -3.88 -1.00 -3.77
CA ILE A 206 -2.56 -1.55 -3.41
C ILE A 206 -1.87 -2.05 -4.68
N ILE A 207 -0.67 -1.55 -4.93
CA ILE A 207 0.22 -2.01 -5.99
C ILE A 207 1.46 -2.60 -5.33
N THR A 208 1.78 -3.85 -5.65
CA THR A 208 2.91 -4.61 -5.08
C THR A 208 3.66 -5.34 -6.20
N PRO A 209 4.99 -5.50 -6.09
CA PRO A 209 5.76 -6.21 -7.11
C PRO A 209 5.36 -7.68 -7.25
N ASP A 210 5.36 -8.16 -8.49
CA ASP A 210 5.28 -9.60 -8.77
C ASP A 210 6.59 -10.28 -8.39
N SER A 211 6.52 -11.39 -7.68
CA SER A 211 7.66 -12.29 -7.52
C SER A 211 7.71 -13.28 -8.68
N LYS A 212 8.90 -13.73 -9.06
CA LYS A 212 9.06 -14.77 -10.11
C LYS A 212 8.49 -16.14 -9.70
N HIS A 213 7.93 -16.24 -8.49
CA HIS A 213 7.38 -17.49 -7.94
C HIS A 213 5.84 -17.42 -7.86
N PRO A 214 5.10 -18.01 -8.81
CA PRO A 214 3.63 -17.93 -8.86
C PRO A 214 2.93 -18.43 -7.59
N SER A 215 3.46 -19.45 -6.92
CA SER A 215 2.90 -19.96 -5.66
C SER A 215 3.02 -18.96 -4.51
N ALA A 216 4.15 -18.25 -4.42
CA ALA A 216 4.36 -17.20 -3.40
C ALA A 216 3.41 -16.02 -3.62
N ASN A 217 3.20 -15.60 -4.87
CA ASN A 217 2.26 -14.53 -5.22
C ASN A 217 0.81 -14.90 -4.87
N SER A 218 0.40 -16.12 -5.20
CA SER A 218 -0.94 -16.60 -4.88
C SER A 218 -1.20 -16.63 -3.37
N GLN A 219 -0.21 -17.08 -2.58
CA GLN A 219 -0.31 -17.11 -1.13
C GLN A 219 -0.33 -15.70 -0.53
N LEU A 220 0.50 -14.79 -1.04
CA LEU A 220 0.53 -13.38 -0.65
C LEU A 220 -0.86 -12.75 -0.83
N ILE A 221 -1.41 -12.84 -2.05
CA ILE A 221 -2.72 -12.24 -2.37
C ILE A 221 -3.82 -12.82 -1.49
N LYS A 222 -3.79 -14.14 -1.24
CA LYS A 222 -4.76 -14.81 -0.36
C LYS A 222 -4.66 -14.32 1.08
N ASN A 223 -3.45 -14.23 1.64
CA ASN A 223 -3.20 -13.79 3.00
C ASN A 223 -3.60 -12.33 3.19
N TRP A 224 -3.21 -11.45 2.27
CA TRP A 224 -3.57 -10.03 2.32
C TRP A 224 -5.08 -9.83 2.22
N ARG A 225 -5.76 -10.59 1.36
CA ARG A 225 -7.22 -10.56 1.30
C ARG A 225 -7.86 -10.92 2.65
N MET A 226 -7.31 -11.89 3.38
CA MET A 226 -7.80 -12.28 4.70
C MET A 226 -7.52 -11.19 5.74
N ALA A 227 -6.30 -10.64 5.78
CA ALA A 227 -5.94 -9.53 6.67
C ALA A 227 -6.85 -8.31 6.47
N LEU A 228 -7.06 -7.91 5.22
CA LEU A 228 -7.91 -6.77 4.89
C LEU A 228 -9.39 -7.02 5.19
N ALA A 229 -9.87 -8.25 5.06
CA ALA A 229 -11.23 -8.59 5.44
C ALA A 229 -11.45 -8.52 6.96
N HIS A 230 -10.44 -8.77 7.79
CA HIS A 230 -10.50 -8.52 9.24
C HIS A 230 -10.74 -7.05 9.57
N LEU A 231 -10.15 -6.15 8.80
CA LEU A 231 -10.36 -4.70 8.95
C LEU A 231 -11.75 -4.25 8.50
N GLY A 232 -12.39 -4.97 7.59
CA GLY A 232 -13.69 -4.59 7.04
C GLY A 232 -13.65 -4.26 5.54
N PHE A 233 -12.57 -4.61 4.86
CA PHE A 233 -12.46 -4.46 3.41
C PHE A 233 -12.99 -5.67 2.64
N ILE A 234 -13.52 -5.43 1.45
CA ILE A 234 -13.86 -6.46 0.46
C ILE A 234 -13.07 -6.19 -0.82
N LYS A 235 -12.44 -7.23 -1.37
CA LYS A 235 -11.72 -7.12 -2.66
C LYS A 235 -12.73 -6.92 -3.80
N VAL A 236 -12.54 -5.86 -4.57
CA VAL A 236 -13.36 -5.50 -5.73
C VAL A 236 -12.73 -5.98 -7.02
N SER A 237 -11.46 -5.66 -7.22
CA SER A 237 -10.73 -6.02 -8.44
C SER A 237 -9.33 -6.55 -8.13
N TYR A 238 -8.77 -7.22 -9.10
CA TYR A 238 -7.39 -7.65 -9.13
C TYR A 238 -6.94 -7.72 -10.59
N GLU A 239 -5.84 -7.09 -10.86
CA GLU A 239 -5.18 -7.12 -12.15
C GLU A 239 -3.71 -7.51 -11.94
N LYS A 240 -3.23 -8.41 -12.77
CA LYS A 240 -1.80 -8.73 -12.86
C LYS A 240 -1.26 -8.11 -14.13
N THR A 241 -0.36 -7.17 -13.97
CA THR A 241 0.45 -6.66 -15.06
C THR A 241 1.73 -7.50 -15.21
N GLU A 242 2.62 -7.15 -16.12
CA GLU A 242 3.86 -7.91 -16.37
C GLU A 242 4.71 -8.07 -15.11
N HIS A 243 4.76 -7.02 -14.25
CA HIS A 243 5.65 -6.98 -13.09
C HIS A 243 4.96 -6.62 -11.77
N LEU A 244 3.66 -6.36 -11.78
CA LEU A 244 2.93 -5.86 -10.62
C LEU A 244 1.63 -6.63 -10.40
N HIS A 245 1.23 -6.72 -9.13
CA HIS A 245 -0.11 -7.07 -8.70
C HIS A 245 -0.83 -5.80 -8.26
N CYS A 246 -1.92 -5.50 -8.92
CA CYS A 246 -2.76 -4.33 -8.66
C CYS A 246 -4.09 -4.79 -8.06
N MET A 247 -4.44 -4.27 -6.90
CA MET A 247 -5.59 -4.73 -6.12
C MET A 247 -6.42 -3.56 -5.64
N THR A 248 -7.74 -3.66 -5.79
CA THR A 248 -8.69 -2.70 -5.24
C THR A 248 -9.53 -3.36 -4.16
N TYR A 249 -9.54 -2.73 -3.02
CA TYR A 249 -10.37 -3.09 -1.87
C TYR A 249 -11.30 -1.94 -1.53
N TYR A 250 -12.56 -2.24 -1.26
CA TYR A 250 -13.48 -1.21 -0.81
C TYR A 250 -13.80 -1.35 0.67
N LYS A 251 -13.93 -0.22 1.36
CA LYS A 251 -14.37 -0.16 2.74
C LYS A 251 -15.86 -0.46 2.80
N CYS A 252 -16.19 -1.65 3.31
CA CYS A 252 -17.56 -2.14 3.38
C CYS A 252 -18.42 -1.25 4.30
N ILE A 253 -19.64 -0.94 3.89
CA ILE A 253 -20.59 -0.20 4.70
C ILE A 253 -21.06 -1.10 5.86
N ASP A 254 -21.34 -2.37 5.56
CA ASP A 254 -21.64 -3.38 6.56
C ASP A 254 -20.39 -4.21 6.91
N ALA A 255 -19.62 -3.75 7.89
CA ALA A 255 -18.41 -4.42 8.35
C ALA A 255 -18.65 -5.87 8.88
N ARG A 256 -19.89 -6.30 9.06
CA ARG A 256 -20.23 -7.68 9.42
C ARG A 256 -20.00 -8.65 8.27
N LEU A 257 -20.12 -8.18 7.00
CA LEU A 257 -19.97 -9.03 5.80
C LEU A 257 -18.56 -9.59 5.62
N PRO A 258 -17.48 -8.81 5.65
CA PRO A 258 -16.13 -9.33 5.58
C PRO A 258 -15.84 -10.32 6.72
N ARG A 259 -16.27 -10.02 7.95
CA ARG A 259 -16.13 -10.91 9.11
C ARG A 259 -16.88 -12.23 8.92
N LYS A 260 -18.12 -12.18 8.37
CA LYS A 260 -18.88 -13.38 8.02
C LYS A 260 -18.15 -14.23 6.97
N TRP A 261 -17.58 -13.59 5.95
CA TRP A 261 -16.77 -14.28 4.94
C TRP A 261 -15.57 -15.00 5.57
N LEU A 262 -14.84 -14.37 6.50
CA LEU A 262 -13.73 -14.98 7.23
C LEU A 262 -14.18 -16.19 8.06
N SER A 263 -15.29 -16.09 8.78
CA SER A 263 -15.83 -17.21 9.58
C SER A 263 -16.16 -18.44 8.71
N LEU A 264 -16.65 -18.22 7.48
CA LEU A 264 -16.91 -19.28 6.52
C LEU A 264 -15.62 -19.92 5.99
N LYS A 265 -14.51 -19.19 5.98
CA LYS A 265 -13.18 -19.68 5.57
C LYS A 265 -12.41 -20.35 6.71
N ARG A 266 -12.92 -20.32 7.95
CA ARG A 266 -12.28 -20.87 9.16
C ARG A 266 -10.86 -20.34 9.32
N VAL A 267 -10.68 -19.01 9.15
CA VAL A 267 -9.39 -18.33 9.33
C VAL A 267 -9.19 -18.10 10.82
N GLU A 268 -8.19 -18.74 11.41
CA GLU A 268 -7.84 -18.64 12.84
C GLU A 268 -6.53 -17.87 13.07
N ASN A 269 -5.84 -17.48 11.99
CA ASN A 269 -4.57 -16.78 12.07
C ASN A 269 -4.77 -15.36 12.59
N ASP A 270 -3.80 -14.89 13.37
CA ASP A 270 -3.69 -13.48 13.75
C ASP A 270 -3.55 -12.62 12.47
N PRO A 271 -4.47 -11.67 12.23
CA PRO A 271 -4.47 -10.88 11.00
C PRO A 271 -3.20 -10.07 10.79
N GLU A 272 -2.52 -9.64 11.86
CA GLU A 272 -1.25 -8.91 11.78
C GLU A 272 -0.14 -9.76 11.16
N THR A 273 -0.22 -11.09 11.29
CA THR A 273 0.78 -12.01 10.73
C THR A 273 0.54 -12.36 9.26
N LEU A 274 -0.60 -11.97 8.69
CA LEU A 274 -0.99 -12.33 7.33
C LEU A 274 -0.42 -11.41 6.25
N MET A 275 0.08 -10.22 6.63
CA MET A 275 0.62 -9.25 5.66
C MET A 275 2.09 -9.54 5.31
N ILE A 276 2.42 -10.83 5.10
CA ILE A 276 3.77 -11.27 4.72
C ILE A 276 4.09 -10.99 3.27
N ILE A 277 5.39 -10.75 3.01
CA ILE A 277 5.98 -10.66 1.67
C ILE A 277 7.14 -11.64 1.54
N PRO A 278 7.58 -12.01 0.33
CA PRO A 278 8.67 -12.98 0.15
C PRO A 278 9.96 -12.64 0.91
N GLN A 279 10.29 -11.36 1.04
CA GLN A 279 11.48 -10.87 1.72
C GLN A 279 11.49 -11.12 3.23
N ASP A 280 10.34 -11.34 3.86
CA ASP A 280 10.26 -11.63 5.30
C ASP A 280 10.89 -12.99 5.66
N ASN A 281 10.89 -13.93 4.70
CA ASN A 281 11.41 -15.28 4.87
C ASN A 281 12.91 -15.40 4.56
N VAL A 282 13.55 -14.33 4.09
CA VAL A 282 14.98 -14.34 3.76
C VAL A 282 15.80 -14.38 5.06
N GLN A 283 16.63 -15.44 5.20
CA GLN A 283 17.60 -15.52 6.28
C GLN A 283 18.84 -14.70 5.91
N TYR A 284 18.92 -13.48 6.42
CA TYR A 284 20.15 -12.70 6.35
C TYR A 284 21.17 -13.27 7.37
N LYS A 285 22.35 -13.65 6.92
CA LYS A 285 23.41 -14.08 7.85
C LYS A 285 23.83 -12.87 8.68
N THR A 286 23.48 -12.88 9.95
CA THR A 286 24.05 -11.97 10.95
C THR A 286 25.52 -12.37 11.18
N GLY A 287 26.44 -11.57 10.73
CA GLY A 287 27.86 -11.73 11.00
C GLY A 287 28.73 -11.70 9.77
N GLN A 288 29.10 -10.52 9.37
CA GLN A 288 30.45 -10.10 8.98
C GLN A 288 30.37 -8.75 8.26
N ARG A 289 30.69 -7.68 8.97
CA ARG A 289 31.29 -6.48 8.37
C ARG A 289 32.70 -6.84 7.94
N ASN A 290 32.86 -7.67 6.94
CA ASN A 290 34.12 -7.85 6.23
C ASN A 290 33.81 -8.22 4.78
N GLU A 291 34.49 -7.49 3.90
CA GLU A 291 34.59 -7.68 2.49
C GLU A 291 35.15 -9.08 2.18
N GLU A 292 34.29 -10.08 2.02
CA GLU A 292 34.63 -11.30 1.29
C GLU A 292 33.38 -11.84 0.60
N HIS A 293 33.39 -11.72 -0.70
CA HIS A 293 32.48 -12.41 -1.62
C HIS A 293 32.55 -13.90 -1.38
N SER A 294 31.51 -14.50 -0.84
CA SER A 294 31.34 -15.95 -0.85
C SER A 294 30.14 -16.32 -1.70
N GLU A 295 30.42 -17.15 -2.68
CA GLU A 295 29.55 -17.63 -3.77
C GLU A 295 28.27 -18.41 -3.34
N ARG A 296 27.95 -18.51 -2.04
CA ARG A 296 26.76 -19.20 -1.50
C ARG A 296 25.56 -18.30 -1.20
N CYS A 297 25.65 -16.99 -1.46
CA CYS A 297 24.58 -16.01 -1.26
C CYS A 297 23.80 -15.70 -2.56
N GLU A 298 24.10 -16.39 -3.68
CA GLU A 298 23.52 -16.07 -4.99
C GLU A 298 22.01 -16.39 -5.08
N SER A 299 21.52 -17.44 -4.44
CA SER A 299 20.10 -17.78 -4.52
C SER A 299 19.21 -16.83 -3.71
N ASP A 300 19.66 -16.45 -2.51
CA ASP A 300 18.88 -15.59 -1.60
C ASP A 300 18.96 -14.12 -2.01
N ASN A 301 20.13 -13.67 -2.46
CA ASN A 301 20.30 -12.39 -3.12
C ASN A 301 19.55 -12.31 -4.45
N LYS A 302 19.41 -13.43 -5.15
CA LYS A 302 18.66 -13.49 -6.41
C LYS A 302 17.17 -13.25 -6.23
N ILE A 303 16.55 -13.72 -5.14
CA ILE A 303 15.14 -13.45 -4.82
C ILE A 303 14.93 -11.96 -4.53
N ILE A 304 15.84 -11.32 -3.78
CA ILE A 304 15.76 -9.87 -3.51
C ILE A 304 16.09 -9.08 -4.77
N VAL A 305 17.13 -9.47 -5.51
CA VAL A 305 17.52 -8.86 -6.80
C VAL A 305 16.40 -9.00 -7.81
N ASP A 306 15.75 -10.16 -7.90
CA ASP A 306 14.67 -10.40 -8.84
C ASP A 306 13.42 -9.58 -8.53
N ASN A 307 13.08 -9.36 -7.25
CA ASN A 307 11.96 -8.49 -6.87
C ASN A 307 12.24 -6.99 -7.06
N PHE A 308 13.51 -6.56 -7.04
CA PHE A 308 13.92 -5.17 -7.29
C PHE A 308 14.49 -4.95 -8.70
N SER A 309 14.95 -5.96 -9.40
CA SER A 309 15.32 -5.85 -10.82
C SER A 309 14.08 -5.58 -11.68
N VAL A 310 12.92 -6.13 -11.27
CA VAL A 310 11.61 -5.74 -11.81
C VAL A 310 11.34 -4.25 -11.63
N LEU A 311 11.83 -3.65 -10.54
CA LEU A 311 11.70 -2.20 -10.31
C LEU A 311 12.79 -1.37 -11.06
N ALA A 312 13.90 -1.98 -11.42
CA ALA A 312 15.10 -1.22 -11.86
C ALA A 312 15.70 -1.62 -13.21
N GLY A 313 15.35 -2.72 -13.81
CA GLY A 313 16.19 -3.24 -14.88
C GLY A 313 15.56 -3.78 -16.14
N ASP A 314 14.44 -4.44 -16.06
CA ASP A 314 13.92 -5.18 -17.22
C ASP A 314 12.70 -4.53 -17.90
N CYS A 315 12.40 -3.27 -17.57
CA CYS A 315 11.46 -2.46 -18.34
C CYS A 315 12.11 -1.84 -19.61
N LEU A 316 13.22 -2.37 -20.09
CA LEU A 316 13.95 -1.87 -21.25
C LEU A 316 13.90 -2.82 -22.45
N PHE A 317 13.01 -3.80 -22.47
CA PHE A 317 12.74 -4.56 -23.71
C PHE A 317 11.25 -4.88 -23.81
#